data_43fd3639ba3b58e14ecb40931d333317
#
_entry.id   43fd3639ba3b58e14ecb40931d333317
#
_cell.length_a   1.000
_cell.length_b   1.000
_cell.length_c   1.000
_cell.angle_alpha   90.00
_cell.angle_beta   90.00
_cell.angle_gamma   90.00
#
_symmetry.space_group_name_H-M   'P 1'
#
loop_
_entity.id
_entity.type
_entity.pdbx_description
1 polymer ?
#
loop_
_entity_poly.entity_id
_entity_poly.type
_entity_poly.pdbx_seq_one_letter_code
_entity_poly.pdbx_strand_id
1 'polypeptide(L)' 'MIKQVKSNIKEQLKQSNMTAQELCKLMQKDRKYIYRITDEVKLKKIVEIAKYIGCTPSDLLNGV' A
#
# COMPACT_ATOMS: atom_id res chain seq x y z
N MET A 1 -19.48 0.04 5.40
CA MET A 1 -18.34 -0.84 5.71
C MET A 1 -17.04 -0.03 5.57
N ILE A 2 -16.17 -0.12 6.54
CA ILE A 2 -14.91 0.62 6.52
C ILE A 2 -13.85 -0.21 5.81
N LYS A 3 -13.29 0.35 4.75
CA LYS A 3 -12.18 -0.29 4.05
C LYS A 3 -10.89 -0.06 4.85
N GLN A 4 -9.99 -1.02 4.81
CA GLN A 4 -8.75 -0.97 5.58
C GLN A 4 -7.51 -1.03 4.69
N VAL A 5 -7.63 -0.50 3.47
CA VAL A 5 -6.53 -0.57 2.50
C VAL A 5 -5.28 0.12 3.04
N LYS A 6 -5.44 1.32 3.59
CA LYS A 6 -4.29 2.07 4.12
C LYS A 6 -3.59 1.33 5.25
N SER A 7 -4.38 0.77 6.17
CA SER A 7 -3.83 -0.03 7.28
C SER A 7 -3.15 -1.28 6.75
N ASN A 8 -3.75 -1.93 5.74
CA ASN A 8 -3.17 -3.13 5.17
C ASN A 8 -1.84 -2.84 4.47
N ILE A 9 -1.73 -1.70 3.80
CA ILE A 9 -0.48 -1.28 3.18
C ILE A 9 0.61 -1.14 4.24
N LYS A 10 0.31 -0.48 5.33
CA LYS A 10 1.26 -0.30 6.43
C LYS A 10 1.67 -1.64 7.02
N GLU A 11 0.72 -2.55 7.19
CA GLU A 11 0.99 -3.88 7.73
C GLU A 11 1.90 -4.67 6.82
N GLN A 12 1.65 -4.65 5.51
CA GLN A 12 2.48 -5.37 4.55
C GLN A 12 3.88 -4.78 4.47
N LEU A 13 4.01 -3.46 4.58
CA LEU A 13 5.33 -2.83 4.63
C LEU A 13 6.11 -3.32 5.83
N LYS A 14 5.45 -3.40 6.97
CA LYS A 14 6.08 -3.87 8.21
C LYS A 14 6.54 -5.32 8.07
N GLN A 15 5.69 -6.18 7.50
CA GLN A 15 6.03 -7.59 7.31
C GLN A 15 7.20 -7.77 6.34
N SER A 16 7.36 -6.85 5.39
CA SER A 16 8.43 -6.90 4.40
C SER A 16 9.68 -6.15 4.84
N ASN A 17 9.73 -5.66 6.06
CA ASN A 17 10.82 -4.83 6.57
C ASN A 17 11.08 -3.62 5.68
N MET A 18 10.01 -3.04 5.12
CA MET A 18 10.09 -1.91 4.22
C MET A 18 9.39 -0.71 4.85
N THR A 19 9.96 0.48 4.71
CA THR A 19 9.31 1.69 5.18
C THR A 19 8.47 2.30 4.07
N ALA A 20 7.51 3.13 4.46
CA ALA A 20 6.69 3.86 3.49
C ALA A 20 7.57 4.73 2.59
N GLN A 21 8.63 5.30 3.16
CA GLN A 21 9.57 6.12 2.41
C GLN A 21 10.28 5.30 1.33
N GLU A 22 10.70 4.09 1.67
CA GLU A 22 11.34 3.19 0.71
C GLU A 22 10.40 2.82 -0.43
N LEU A 23 9.14 2.54 -0.11
CA LEU A 23 8.13 2.22 -1.11
C LEU A 23 7.92 3.40 -2.06
N CYS A 24 7.78 4.61 -1.52
CA CYS A 24 7.60 5.80 -2.34
C CYS A 24 8.79 6.00 -3.27
N LYS A 25 9.99 5.75 -2.78
CA LYS A 25 11.20 5.89 -3.57
C LYS A 25 11.21 4.89 -4.72
N LEU A 26 10.83 3.65 -4.46
CA LEU A 26 10.75 2.62 -5.50
C LEU A 26 9.72 2.98 -6.56
N MET A 27 8.61 3.57 -6.15
CA MET A 27 7.54 3.98 -7.05
C MET A 27 7.81 5.34 -7.72
N GLN A 28 8.91 5.99 -7.37
CA GLN A 28 9.27 7.32 -7.85
C GLN A 28 8.19 8.35 -7.50
N LYS A 29 7.67 8.25 -6.29
CA LYS A 29 6.64 9.14 -5.77
C LYS A 29 7.18 9.99 -4.62
N ASP A 30 6.47 11.07 -4.31
CA ASP A 30 6.76 11.90 -3.15
C ASP A 30 6.66 11.05 -1.88
N ARG A 31 7.54 11.32 -0.91
CA ARG A 31 7.54 10.60 0.37
C ARG A 31 6.20 10.65 1.10
N LYS A 32 5.36 11.62 0.78
CA LYS A 32 4.03 11.75 1.39
C LYS A 32 2.96 10.96 0.64
N TYR A 33 3.34 10.29 -0.44
CA TYR A 33 2.38 9.57 -1.29
C TYR A 33 1.54 8.57 -0.49
N ILE A 34 2.19 7.75 0.34
CA ILE A 34 1.49 6.74 1.14
C ILE A 34 0.54 7.38 2.14
N TYR A 35 0.93 8.51 2.71
CA TYR A 35 0.05 9.20 3.67
C TYR A 35 -1.17 9.84 3.01
N ARG A 36 -1.10 10.08 1.70
CA ARG A 36 -2.21 10.64 0.93
C ARG A 36 -3.16 9.58 0.40
N ILE A 37 -2.74 8.32 0.43
CA ILE A 37 -3.61 7.22 -0.02
C ILE A 37 -4.77 7.07 0.95
N THR A 38 -5.98 7.03 0.40
CA THR A 38 -7.20 6.79 1.17
C THR A 38 -7.68 5.37 0.93
N ASP A 39 -8.66 4.95 1.72
CA ASP A 39 -9.27 3.63 1.53
C ASP A 39 -10.09 3.54 0.23
N GLU A 40 -10.27 4.66 -0.45
CA GLU A 40 -10.98 4.70 -1.73
C GLU A 40 -10.03 4.63 -2.94
N VAL A 41 -8.78 4.28 -2.71
CA VAL A 41 -7.80 4.16 -3.78
C VAL A 41 -8.25 3.12 -4.81
N LYS A 42 -7.98 3.41 -6.08
CA LYS A 42 -8.40 2.55 -7.18
C LYS A 42 -7.67 1.21 -7.16
N LEU A 43 -8.35 0.16 -7.59
CA LEU A 43 -7.78 -1.18 -7.65
C LEU A 43 -6.47 -1.23 -8.42
N LYS A 44 -6.38 -0.49 -9.51
CA LYS A 44 -5.17 -0.41 -10.31
C LYS A 44 -3.96 0.03 -9.48
N LYS A 45 -4.17 1.01 -8.59
CA LYS A 45 -3.11 1.47 -7.70
C LYS A 45 -2.77 0.44 -6.64
N ILE A 46 -3.77 -0.27 -6.16
CA ILE A 46 -3.56 -1.33 -5.17
C ILE A 46 -2.69 -2.43 -5.76
N VAL A 47 -2.96 -2.84 -7.00
CA VAL A 47 -2.17 -3.86 -7.69
C VAL A 47 -0.72 -3.39 -7.84
N GLU A 48 -0.53 -2.14 -8.22
CA GLU A 48 0.80 -1.56 -8.39
C GLU A 48 1.57 -1.54 -7.08
N ILE A 49 0.93 -1.08 -6.00
CA ILE A 49 1.56 -1.02 -4.69
C ILE A 49 1.94 -2.43 -4.22
N ALA A 50 1.03 -3.39 -4.37
CA ALA A 50 1.29 -4.77 -3.98
C ALA A 50 2.50 -5.34 -4.71
N LYS A 51 2.64 -5.02 -5.99
CA LYS A 51 3.76 -5.48 -6.81
C LYS A 51 5.09 -4.97 -6.24
N TYR A 52 5.14 -3.70 -5.85
CA TYR A 52 6.37 -3.13 -5.30
C TYR A 52 6.70 -3.65 -3.91
N ILE A 53 5.68 -3.94 -3.10
CA ILE A 53 5.89 -4.52 -1.78
C ILE A 53 6.27 -5.99 -1.88
N GLY A 54 5.78 -6.67 -2.92
CA GLY A 54 6.02 -8.10 -3.09
C GLY A 54 4.91 -8.96 -2.49
N CYS A 55 3.71 -8.40 -2.36
CA CYS A 55 2.55 -9.13 -1.87
C CYS A 55 1.47 -9.19 -2.95
N THR A 56 0.38 -9.89 -2.66
CA THR A 56 -0.75 -9.95 -3.58
C THR A 56 -1.70 -8.78 -3.33
N PRO A 57 -2.48 -8.35 -4.34
CA PRO A 57 -3.49 -7.33 -4.12
C PRO A 57 -4.51 -7.74 -3.05
N SER A 58 -4.79 -9.04 -2.92
CA SER A 58 -5.69 -9.55 -1.89
C SER A 58 -5.21 -9.21 -0.49
N ASP A 59 -3.89 -9.21 -0.29
CA ASP A 59 -3.31 -8.87 1.01
C ASP A 59 -3.62 -7.43 1.41
N LEU A 60 -3.72 -6.55 0.42
CA LEU A 60 -4.04 -5.15 0.68
C LEU A 60 -5.54 -4.92 0.82
N LEU A 61 -6.35 -5.81 0.26
CA LEU A 61 -7.81 -5.72 0.31
C LEU A 61 -8.42 -6.53 1.45
N ASN A 62 -7.61 -7.28 2.15
CA ASN A 62 -8.08 -8.13 3.25
C ASN A 62 -8.74 -7.28 4.33
N GLY A 63 -9.92 -7.69 4.79
CA GLY A 63 -10.67 -6.95 5.78
C GLY A 63 -11.57 -5.87 5.22
N VAL A 64 -11.60 -5.73 3.90
CA VAL A 64 -12.45 -4.76 3.19
C VAL A 64 -13.82 -5.35 2.91
#